data_0eb434388392cf85e9f9978b5b09833c
#
_entry.id   0eb434388392cf85e9f9978b5b09833c
#
_cell.length_a   1.000
_cell.length_b   1.000
_cell.length_c   1.000
_cell.angle_alpha   90.00
_cell.angle_beta   90.00
_cell.angle_gamma   90.00
#
_symmetry.space_group_name_H-M   'P 1'
#
loop_
_entity.id
_entity.type
_entity.pdbx_description
1 polymer ?
#
loop_
_entity_poly.entity_id
_entity_poly.type
_entity_poly.pdbx_seq_one_letter_code
_entity_poly.pdbx_strand_id
1 'polypeptide(L)'
;MKQALLLSSSSYKDTGYLKHCKNWIYDFLKECEVWDEQVLFIPYAGVRRTNDEYEQKVINCLEYKNIASIHKFSDPKRAVVEAKAICIGGGNTFALLYYLYKFDLVEAIRQRVEAGVPYFGWSAGANVAGSTMMTTNDMPIIMPKSFDALNIFPHQINPHFISGKIAGHNGESREERLEEFLIVNQKSLIYALPEGTALRLKGENATVMGMENSPVLKMAYQKETELIKVGDSFKL
;
A
#
# COMPACT_ATOMS: atom_id res chain seq x y z
N MET A 1 4.19 0.48 18.99
CA MET A 1 2.85 0.90 18.49
C MET A 1 2.90 0.89 16.97
N LYS A 2 1.93 0.25 16.32
CA LYS A 2 1.85 0.15 14.84
C LYS A 2 1.89 1.53 14.17
N GLN A 3 2.74 1.69 13.15
CA GLN A 3 2.92 2.90 12.36
C GLN A 3 2.94 2.54 10.87
N ALA A 4 2.03 3.09 10.08
CA ALA A 4 2.06 2.87 8.64
C ALA A 4 1.61 4.11 7.85
N LEU A 5 2.11 4.22 6.61
CA LEU A 5 1.68 5.20 5.61
C LEU A 5 1.33 4.46 4.32
N LEU A 6 0.03 4.38 4.00
CA LEU A 6 -0.52 3.60 2.89
C LEU A 6 -0.97 4.56 1.78
N LEU A 7 -0.15 4.68 0.75
CA LEU A 7 -0.34 5.63 -0.35
C LEU A 7 -1.12 4.97 -1.50
N SER A 8 -2.17 5.62 -1.98
CA SER A 8 -2.96 5.11 -3.11
C SER A 8 -2.12 4.90 -4.37
N SER A 9 -1.29 5.86 -4.70
CA SER A 9 -0.56 5.88 -5.96
C SER A 9 0.87 6.42 -5.80
N SER A 10 1.73 6.09 -6.77
CA SER A 10 3.07 6.67 -6.90
C SER A 10 3.09 7.97 -7.72
N SER A 11 1.99 8.32 -8.37
CA SER A 11 1.87 9.52 -9.19
C SER A 11 0.50 10.15 -8.96
N TYR A 12 0.43 11.47 -9.10
CA TYR A 12 -0.80 12.22 -9.01
C TYR A 12 -0.79 13.33 -10.06
N LYS A 13 -1.78 13.34 -10.98
CA LYS A 13 -1.82 14.26 -12.12
C LYS A 13 -0.46 14.31 -12.83
N ASP A 14 0.02 15.50 -13.18
CA ASP A 14 1.29 15.70 -13.87
C ASP A 14 2.51 15.72 -12.92
N THR A 15 2.34 15.35 -11.65
CA THR A 15 3.46 15.23 -10.73
C THR A 15 4.31 14.00 -11.10
N GLY A 16 5.61 14.12 -11.01
CA GLY A 16 6.50 12.97 -11.23
C GLY A 16 6.34 11.88 -10.17
N TYR A 17 6.94 10.72 -10.41
CA TYR A 17 6.92 9.56 -9.54
C TYR A 17 7.30 9.91 -8.10
N LEU A 18 6.42 9.60 -7.14
CA LEU A 18 6.49 9.88 -5.71
C LEU A 18 6.62 11.37 -5.30
N LYS A 19 6.64 12.31 -6.25
CA LYS A 19 6.85 13.73 -5.92
C LYS A 19 5.72 14.33 -5.08
N HIS A 20 4.47 13.96 -5.36
CA HIS A 20 3.31 14.48 -4.62
C HIS A 20 3.30 14.06 -3.14
N CYS A 21 3.84 12.89 -2.82
CA CYS A 21 3.83 12.33 -1.47
C CYS A 21 5.21 12.32 -0.79
N LYS A 22 6.24 12.89 -1.40
CA LYS A 22 7.61 12.93 -0.90
C LYS A 22 7.69 13.49 0.52
N ASN A 23 7.06 14.63 0.76
CA ASN A 23 7.05 15.26 2.09
C ASN A 23 6.29 14.39 3.11
N TRP A 24 5.19 13.74 2.72
CA TRP A 24 4.48 12.83 3.63
C TRP A 24 5.35 11.66 4.07
N ILE A 25 6.16 11.10 3.15
CA ILE A 25 7.12 10.03 3.48
C ILE A 25 8.22 10.56 4.42
N TYR A 26 8.74 11.75 4.16
CA TYR A 26 9.76 12.38 4.98
C TYR A 26 9.28 12.64 6.41
N ASP A 27 8.11 13.27 6.53
CA ASP A 27 7.50 13.57 7.83
C ASP A 27 7.19 12.28 8.59
N PHE A 28 6.68 11.25 7.87
CA PHE A 28 6.45 9.92 8.44
C PHE A 28 7.71 9.29 9.03
N LEU A 29 8.83 9.28 8.28
CA LEU A 29 10.10 8.72 8.75
C LEU A 29 10.67 9.50 9.94
N LYS A 30 10.54 10.84 9.94
CA LYS A 30 10.96 11.70 11.06
C LYS A 30 10.10 11.48 12.30
N GLU A 31 8.77 11.45 12.15
CA GLU A 31 7.83 11.18 13.26
C GLU A 31 8.06 9.80 13.89
N CYS A 32 8.50 8.83 13.09
CA CYS A 32 8.85 7.48 13.55
C CYS A 32 10.30 7.38 14.09
N GLU A 33 11.06 8.47 14.12
CA GLU A 33 12.45 8.53 14.58
C GLU A 33 13.41 7.60 13.82
N VAL A 34 13.14 7.35 12.53
CA VAL A 34 13.93 6.46 11.66
C VAL A 34 14.49 7.17 10.43
N TRP A 35 14.53 8.50 10.44
CA TRP A 35 15.01 9.30 9.31
C TRP A 35 16.46 8.98 8.91
N ASP A 36 17.33 8.75 9.87
CA ASP A 36 18.75 8.45 9.64
C ASP A 36 19.03 6.94 9.52
N GLU A 37 18.02 6.11 9.69
CA GLU A 37 18.11 4.66 9.61
C GLU A 37 17.92 4.16 8.17
N GLN A 38 18.41 2.94 7.90
CA GLN A 38 18.22 2.29 6.62
C GLN A 38 16.77 1.78 6.47
N VAL A 39 16.09 2.20 5.38
CA VAL A 39 14.81 1.68 4.95
C VAL A 39 15.03 0.44 4.09
N LEU A 40 14.46 -0.69 4.49
CA LEU A 40 14.44 -1.90 3.69
C LEU A 40 13.37 -1.76 2.60
N PHE A 41 13.79 -1.72 1.33
CA PHE A 41 12.89 -1.61 0.19
C PHE A 41 12.58 -2.99 -0.42
N ILE A 42 11.31 -3.29 -0.65
CA ILE A 42 10.82 -4.52 -1.28
C ILE A 42 10.28 -4.18 -2.69
N PRO A 43 11.02 -4.52 -3.77
CA PRO A 43 10.71 -4.13 -5.15
C PRO A 43 9.84 -5.11 -5.92
N TYR A 44 9.39 -6.20 -5.32
CA TYR A 44 8.88 -7.40 -6.00
C TYR A 44 7.61 -7.23 -6.84
N ALA A 45 6.92 -6.08 -6.72
CA ALA A 45 5.83 -5.71 -7.62
C ALA A 45 6.32 -5.24 -9.01
N GLY A 46 7.59 -4.91 -9.17
CA GLY A 46 8.16 -4.25 -10.35
C GLY A 46 8.50 -5.20 -11.50
N VAL A 47 7.51 -5.79 -12.16
CA VAL A 47 7.71 -6.84 -13.20
C VAL A 47 8.45 -6.33 -14.46
N ARG A 48 8.30 -5.04 -14.82
CA ARG A 48 8.87 -4.47 -16.07
C ARG A 48 10.29 -3.90 -15.92
N ARG A 49 10.91 -4.07 -14.78
CA ARG A 49 12.23 -3.51 -14.46
C ARG A 49 12.98 -4.46 -13.53
N THR A 50 14.29 -4.36 -13.50
CA THR A 50 15.10 -5.07 -12.52
C THR A 50 14.91 -4.47 -11.12
N ASN A 51 15.25 -5.22 -10.09
CA ASN A 51 15.18 -4.74 -8.71
C ASN A 51 16.14 -3.56 -8.47
N ASP A 52 17.33 -3.57 -9.11
CA ASP A 52 18.29 -2.47 -9.03
C ASP A 52 17.78 -1.19 -9.68
N GLU A 53 17.19 -1.30 -10.88
CA GLU A 53 16.56 -0.15 -11.55
C GLU A 53 15.42 0.43 -10.69
N TYR A 54 14.66 -0.45 -10.02
CA TYR A 54 13.57 0.01 -9.18
C TYR A 54 14.07 0.74 -7.93
N GLU A 55 15.05 0.16 -7.24
CA GLU A 55 15.71 0.80 -6.10
C GLU A 55 16.26 2.17 -6.48
N GLN A 56 17.05 2.25 -7.56
CA GLN A 56 17.65 3.48 -7.99
C GLN A 56 16.60 4.55 -8.35
N LYS A 57 15.51 4.14 -9.00
CA LYS A 57 14.39 5.03 -9.28
C LYS A 57 13.80 5.61 -8.00
N VAL A 58 13.56 4.80 -6.98
CA VAL A 58 13.00 5.24 -5.69
C VAL A 58 13.95 6.20 -4.99
N ILE A 59 15.25 5.86 -4.90
CA ILE A 59 16.28 6.71 -4.32
C ILE A 59 16.31 8.07 -5.00
N ASN A 60 16.34 8.10 -6.33
CA ASN A 60 16.41 9.34 -7.10
C ASN A 60 15.14 10.20 -6.94
N CYS A 61 13.94 9.58 -6.95
CA CYS A 61 12.70 10.32 -6.85
C CYS A 61 12.44 10.86 -5.44
N LEU A 62 12.78 10.11 -4.43
CA LEU A 62 12.71 10.56 -3.05
C LEU A 62 13.90 11.45 -2.64
N GLU A 63 15.00 11.45 -3.41
CA GLU A 63 16.28 12.08 -3.01
C GLU A 63 16.71 11.63 -1.60
N TYR A 64 16.46 10.36 -1.29
CA TYR A 64 16.73 9.77 0.01
C TYR A 64 17.62 8.54 -0.17
N LYS A 65 18.85 8.62 0.34
CA LYS A 65 19.92 7.63 0.07
C LYS A 65 19.90 6.42 0.98
N ASN A 66 19.23 6.52 2.14
CA ASN A 66 19.22 5.44 3.14
C ASN A 66 18.17 4.36 2.79
N ILE A 67 18.16 3.91 1.53
CA ILE A 67 17.31 2.84 1.04
C ILE A 67 18.20 1.69 0.58
N ALA A 68 17.88 0.47 1.03
CA ALA A 68 18.52 -0.75 0.53
C ALA A 68 17.46 -1.77 0.12
N SER A 69 17.57 -2.27 -1.10
CA SER A 69 16.62 -3.26 -1.61
C SER A 69 16.92 -4.64 -1.09
N ILE A 70 15.86 -5.34 -0.69
CA ILE A 70 15.90 -6.66 -0.07
C ILE A 70 16.65 -7.72 -0.91
N HIS A 71 16.67 -7.60 -2.24
CA HIS A 71 17.34 -8.54 -3.12
C HIS A 71 18.88 -8.52 -2.99
N LYS A 72 19.44 -7.50 -2.33
CA LYS A 72 20.88 -7.39 -2.04
C LYS A 72 21.32 -8.18 -0.80
N PHE A 73 20.36 -8.68 -0.04
CA PHE A 73 20.63 -9.46 1.16
C PHE A 73 20.56 -10.96 0.84
N SER A 74 21.53 -11.72 1.31
CA SER A 74 21.58 -13.17 1.12
C SER A 74 20.43 -13.91 1.80
N ASP A 75 19.91 -13.35 2.89
CA ASP A 75 18.74 -13.83 3.63
C ASP A 75 17.67 -12.73 3.71
N PRO A 76 16.68 -12.74 2.80
CA PRO A 76 15.60 -11.73 2.79
C PRO A 76 14.77 -11.71 4.07
N LYS A 77 14.53 -12.86 4.69
CA LYS A 77 13.76 -12.95 5.94
C LYS A 77 14.51 -12.29 7.10
N ARG A 78 15.81 -12.55 7.21
CA ARG A 78 16.65 -11.90 8.21
C ARG A 78 16.70 -10.38 7.98
N ALA A 79 16.82 -9.93 6.73
CA ALA A 79 16.76 -8.50 6.41
C ALA A 79 15.47 -7.83 6.92
N VAL A 80 14.30 -8.49 6.79
CA VAL A 80 13.04 -8.01 7.37
C VAL A 80 13.10 -7.98 8.90
N VAL A 81 13.62 -9.02 9.54
CA VAL A 81 13.72 -9.09 11.01
C VAL A 81 14.62 -7.98 11.58
N GLU A 82 15.68 -7.61 10.88
CA GLU A 82 16.63 -6.58 11.30
C GLU A 82 16.24 -5.16 10.84
N ALA A 83 15.24 -5.02 9.96
CA ALA A 83 14.82 -3.74 9.40
C ALA A 83 14.38 -2.73 10.47
N LYS A 84 14.77 -1.45 10.27
CA LYS A 84 14.35 -0.30 11.08
C LYS A 84 13.12 0.40 10.50
N ALA A 85 12.95 0.32 9.18
CA ALA A 85 11.75 0.73 8.45
C ALA A 85 11.57 -0.17 7.23
N ILE A 86 10.33 -0.41 6.81
CA ILE A 86 9.99 -1.27 5.67
C ILE A 86 9.21 -0.46 4.65
N CYS A 87 9.67 -0.51 3.41
CA CYS A 87 9.02 0.12 2.26
C CYS A 87 8.65 -0.92 1.20
N ILE A 88 7.41 -0.93 0.73
CA ILE A 88 6.97 -1.81 -0.36
C ILE A 88 6.50 -0.98 -1.56
N GLY A 89 7.16 -1.21 -2.70
CA GLY A 89 6.87 -0.52 -3.95
C GLY A 89 5.59 -1.01 -4.65
N GLY A 90 5.07 -0.17 -5.54
CA GLY A 90 3.95 -0.52 -6.41
C GLY A 90 4.35 -1.30 -7.66
N GLY A 91 3.37 -1.78 -8.40
CA GLY A 91 3.46 -2.58 -9.59
C GLY A 91 2.39 -3.67 -9.57
N ASN A 92 2.68 -4.88 -9.99
CA ASN A 92 1.70 -5.96 -9.99
C ASN A 92 1.58 -6.63 -8.61
N THR A 93 0.40 -6.58 -8.03
CA THR A 93 0.12 -7.09 -6.67
C THR A 93 0.23 -8.61 -6.58
N PHE A 94 -0.14 -9.35 -7.64
CA PHE A 94 0.01 -10.82 -7.66
C PHE A 94 1.48 -11.23 -7.63
N ALA A 95 2.34 -10.56 -8.41
CA ALA A 95 3.78 -10.79 -8.38
C ALA A 95 4.37 -10.46 -7.00
N LEU A 96 3.97 -9.32 -6.43
CA LEU A 96 4.41 -8.92 -5.10
C LEU A 96 4.07 -10.00 -4.06
N LEU A 97 2.80 -10.39 -3.93
CA LEU A 97 2.37 -11.34 -2.92
C LEU A 97 2.97 -12.73 -3.16
N TYR A 98 3.14 -13.15 -4.43
CA TYR A 98 3.84 -14.39 -4.77
C TYR A 98 5.26 -14.42 -4.18
N TYR A 99 6.04 -13.36 -4.38
CA TYR A 99 7.40 -13.31 -3.86
C TYR A 99 7.46 -13.14 -2.34
N LEU A 100 6.50 -12.42 -1.74
CA LEU A 100 6.40 -12.35 -0.27
C LEU A 100 6.18 -13.73 0.34
N TYR A 101 5.33 -14.57 -0.26
CA TYR A 101 5.17 -15.96 0.16
C TYR A 101 6.37 -16.84 -0.17
N LYS A 102 6.95 -16.69 -1.36
CA LYS A 102 8.12 -17.47 -1.79
C LYS A 102 9.32 -17.32 -0.85
N PHE A 103 9.51 -16.14 -0.29
CA PHE A 103 10.60 -15.84 0.63
C PHE A 103 10.18 -15.85 2.11
N ASP A 104 8.96 -16.31 2.41
CA ASP A 104 8.40 -16.42 3.77
C ASP A 104 8.41 -15.07 4.54
N LEU A 105 8.04 -13.98 3.84
CA LEU A 105 8.11 -12.61 4.35
C LEU A 105 6.79 -12.10 4.94
N VAL A 106 5.64 -12.67 4.57
CA VAL A 106 4.32 -12.15 4.97
C VAL A 106 4.22 -12.02 6.48
N GLU A 107 4.45 -13.12 7.20
CA GLU A 107 4.37 -13.13 8.66
C GLU A 107 5.51 -12.33 9.31
N ALA A 108 6.73 -12.41 8.76
CA ALA A 108 7.86 -11.65 9.27
C ALA A 108 7.61 -10.13 9.22
N ILE A 109 7.08 -9.61 8.09
CA ILE A 109 6.74 -8.19 7.96
C ILE A 109 5.61 -7.81 8.94
N ARG A 110 4.55 -8.62 9.03
CA ARG A 110 3.44 -8.39 9.95
C ARG A 110 3.94 -8.22 11.38
N GLN A 111 4.70 -9.19 11.89
CA GLN A 111 5.25 -9.16 13.25
C GLN A 111 6.13 -7.94 13.50
N ARG A 112 6.96 -7.54 12.52
CA ARG A 112 7.81 -6.36 12.67
C ARG A 112 6.99 -5.07 12.78
N VAL A 113 5.95 -4.93 11.95
CA VAL A 113 5.08 -3.75 12.00
C VAL A 113 4.24 -3.72 13.28
N GLU A 114 3.75 -4.86 13.77
CA GLU A 114 3.07 -4.97 15.05
C GLU A 114 4.01 -4.60 16.22
N ALA A 115 5.28 -4.98 16.13
CA ALA A 115 6.31 -4.57 17.10
C ALA A 115 6.71 -3.09 17.01
N GLY A 116 6.18 -2.34 16.03
CA GLY A 116 6.38 -0.89 15.91
C GLY A 116 7.36 -0.46 14.83
N VAL A 117 7.90 -1.37 14.02
CA VAL A 117 8.70 -0.99 12.84
C VAL A 117 7.80 -0.27 11.85
N PRO A 118 8.12 0.97 11.43
CA PRO A 118 7.29 1.72 10.51
C PRO A 118 7.26 1.08 9.12
N TYR A 119 6.06 1.10 8.54
CA TYR A 119 5.77 0.58 7.22
C TYR A 119 5.26 1.69 6.31
N PHE A 120 5.76 1.79 5.08
CA PHE A 120 5.08 2.57 4.06
C PHE A 120 5.08 1.85 2.72
N GLY A 121 4.02 2.07 1.95
CA GLY A 121 3.89 1.45 0.64
C GLY A 121 2.87 2.18 -0.23
N TRP A 122 3.02 2.04 -1.54
CA TRP A 122 2.13 2.66 -2.52
C TRP A 122 1.57 1.64 -3.50
N SER A 123 0.35 1.87 -3.99
CA SER A 123 -0.32 1.02 -4.98
C SER A 123 -0.38 -0.43 -4.49
N ALA A 124 0.30 -1.38 -5.16
CA ALA A 124 0.40 -2.77 -4.72
C ALA A 124 0.89 -2.88 -3.25
N GLY A 125 1.87 -2.07 -2.84
CA GLY A 125 2.36 -2.02 -1.46
C GLY A 125 1.31 -1.52 -0.46
N ALA A 126 0.40 -0.63 -0.86
CA ALA A 126 -0.74 -0.25 -0.04
C ALA A 126 -1.82 -1.34 -0.02
N ASN A 127 -2.10 -1.98 -1.17
CA ASN A 127 -3.10 -3.05 -1.26
C ASN A 127 -2.73 -4.25 -0.37
N VAL A 128 -1.47 -4.75 -0.43
CA VAL A 128 -1.03 -5.88 0.40
C VAL A 128 -0.92 -5.54 1.89
N ALA A 129 -0.94 -4.27 2.27
CA ALA A 129 -1.05 -3.89 3.69
C ALA A 129 -2.44 -4.20 4.26
N GLY A 130 -3.45 -4.39 3.43
CA GLY A 130 -4.79 -4.83 3.80
C GLY A 130 -4.85 -6.29 4.28
N SER A 131 -6.06 -6.75 4.60
CA SER A 131 -6.30 -8.13 5.05
C SER A 131 -6.05 -9.15 3.94
N THR A 132 -6.47 -8.87 2.72
CA THR A 132 -6.19 -9.68 1.52
C THR A 132 -5.86 -8.77 0.33
N MET A 133 -5.28 -9.34 -0.73
CA MET A 133 -5.08 -8.61 -1.98
C MET A 133 -6.30 -8.60 -2.92
N MET A 134 -7.43 -9.17 -2.52
CA MET A 134 -8.56 -9.49 -3.41
C MET A 134 -9.23 -8.26 -4.04
N THR A 135 -9.03 -7.07 -3.48
CA THR A 135 -9.50 -5.81 -4.06
C THR A 135 -8.46 -5.10 -4.96
N THR A 136 -7.43 -5.82 -5.42
CA THR A 136 -6.47 -5.28 -6.39
C THR A 136 -7.12 -5.05 -7.75
N ASN A 137 -6.56 -4.10 -8.51
CA ASN A 137 -6.96 -3.82 -9.90
C ASN A 137 -6.06 -4.53 -10.92
N ASP A 138 -5.07 -5.29 -10.46
CA ASP A 138 -4.04 -5.87 -11.31
C ASP A 138 -4.48 -7.16 -12.01
N MET A 139 -3.86 -7.46 -13.13
CA MET A 139 -4.03 -8.73 -13.81
C MET A 139 -3.32 -9.86 -13.06
N PRO A 140 -3.95 -11.05 -12.95
CA PRO A 140 -3.38 -12.22 -12.26
C PRO A 140 -2.31 -12.92 -13.11
N ILE A 141 -1.13 -12.33 -13.22
CA ILE A 141 -0.02 -12.83 -14.06
C ILE A 141 0.76 -14.00 -13.44
N ILE A 142 0.60 -14.22 -12.16
CA ILE A 142 1.17 -15.32 -11.38
C ILE A 142 0.27 -15.60 -10.18
N MET A 143 0.17 -16.86 -9.75
CA MET A 143 -0.68 -17.25 -8.63
C MET A 143 0.12 -17.25 -7.31
N PRO A 144 -0.21 -16.40 -6.33
CA PRO A 144 0.38 -16.49 -5.00
C PRO A 144 -0.18 -17.72 -4.24
N LYS A 145 0.50 -18.13 -3.18
CA LYS A 145 0.10 -19.25 -2.32
C LYS A 145 -1.27 -19.05 -1.66
N SER A 146 -1.60 -17.81 -1.30
CA SER A 146 -2.87 -17.36 -0.73
C SER A 146 -3.13 -15.93 -1.18
N PHE A 147 -4.37 -15.47 -1.07
CA PHE A 147 -4.73 -14.06 -1.20
C PHE A 147 -4.60 -13.28 0.13
N ASP A 148 -4.38 -13.99 1.26
CA ASP A 148 -4.11 -13.35 2.54
C ASP A 148 -2.86 -12.47 2.43
N ALA A 149 -2.95 -11.26 2.92
CA ALA A 149 -1.90 -10.27 2.82
C ALA A 149 -1.29 -9.92 4.19
N LEU A 150 -0.67 -8.78 4.33
CA LEU A 150 0.07 -8.42 5.54
C LEU A 150 -0.84 -8.13 6.75
N ASN A 151 -2.10 -7.80 6.53
CA ASN A 151 -3.08 -7.47 7.58
C ASN A 151 -2.60 -6.40 8.58
N ILE A 152 -1.81 -5.45 8.10
CA ILE A 152 -1.39 -4.26 8.85
C ILE A 152 -2.61 -3.35 9.08
N PHE A 153 -3.44 -3.22 8.05
CA PHE A 153 -4.75 -2.61 8.06
C PHE A 153 -5.81 -3.72 7.99
N PRO A 154 -6.68 -3.91 9.00
CA PRO A 154 -7.51 -5.12 9.12
C PRO A 154 -8.73 -5.15 8.18
N HIS A 155 -8.69 -4.37 7.11
CA HIS A 155 -9.73 -4.24 6.10
C HIS A 155 -9.14 -4.34 4.70
N GLN A 156 -10.01 -4.29 3.67
CA GLN A 156 -9.58 -4.26 2.27
C GLN A 156 -9.15 -2.84 1.87
N ILE A 157 -8.12 -2.75 1.03
CA ILE A 157 -7.67 -1.50 0.43
C ILE A 157 -7.77 -1.61 -1.09
N ASN A 158 -8.55 -0.74 -1.73
CA ASN A 158 -8.51 -0.57 -3.18
C ASN A 158 -7.78 0.73 -3.52
N PRO A 159 -6.51 0.68 -3.92
CA PRO A 159 -5.78 1.86 -4.41
C PRO A 159 -6.20 2.21 -5.84
N HIS A 160 -5.82 3.40 -6.30
CA HIS A 160 -6.16 3.91 -7.64
C HIS A 160 -7.68 3.92 -7.89
N PHE A 161 -8.47 4.19 -6.87
CA PHE A 161 -9.90 4.25 -7.02
C PHE A 161 -10.31 5.42 -7.93
N ILE A 162 -11.18 5.12 -8.87
CA ILE A 162 -11.79 6.10 -9.78
C ILE A 162 -13.29 5.93 -9.67
N SER A 163 -14.01 7.00 -9.32
CA SER A 163 -15.47 6.99 -9.23
C SER A 163 -16.11 7.11 -10.60
N GLY A 164 -17.19 6.37 -10.78
CA GLY A 164 -18.01 6.39 -12.00
C GLY A 164 -17.42 5.59 -13.15
N LYS A 165 -18.14 5.61 -14.28
CA LYS A 165 -17.72 4.90 -15.50
C LYS A 165 -16.74 5.75 -16.30
N ILE A 166 -15.65 5.11 -16.74
CA ILE A 166 -14.70 5.75 -17.65
C ILE A 166 -15.36 6.02 -19.00
N ALA A 167 -15.26 7.22 -19.50
CA ALA A 167 -15.85 7.62 -20.78
C ALA A 167 -15.41 6.67 -21.91
N GLY A 168 -16.35 6.16 -22.69
CA GLY A 168 -16.12 5.21 -23.78
C GLY A 168 -15.91 3.75 -23.35
N HIS A 169 -15.99 3.43 -22.06
CA HIS A 169 -15.89 2.07 -21.54
C HIS A 169 -17.30 1.53 -21.17
N ASN A 170 -17.71 0.41 -21.77
CA ASN A 170 -19.02 -0.21 -21.55
C ASN A 170 -19.03 -1.26 -20.44
N GLY A 171 -17.86 -1.51 -19.79
CA GLY A 171 -17.75 -2.44 -18.66
C GLY A 171 -18.22 -1.85 -17.35
N GLU A 172 -18.10 -2.63 -16.30
CA GLU A 172 -18.43 -2.24 -14.93
C GLU A 172 -17.52 -1.11 -14.45
N SER A 173 -18.10 -0.24 -13.62
CA SER A 173 -17.34 0.76 -12.87
C SER A 173 -16.49 0.11 -11.78
N ARG A 174 -15.63 0.89 -11.13
CA ARG A 174 -14.86 0.40 -9.99
C ARG A 174 -15.75 0.09 -8.80
N GLU A 175 -16.79 0.88 -8.58
CA GLU A 175 -17.79 0.66 -7.54
C GLU A 175 -18.51 -0.67 -7.73
N GLU A 176 -19.02 -0.94 -8.95
CA GLU A 176 -19.73 -2.19 -9.27
C GLU A 176 -18.85 -3.43 -8.97
N ARG A 177 -17.55 -3.40 -9.30
CA ARG A 177 -16.62 -4.50 -9.00
C ARG A 177 -16.32 -4.67 -7.51
N LEU A 178 -16.26 -3.58 -6.75
CA LEU A 178 -16.09 -3.65 -5.30
C LEU A 178 -17.36 -4.12 -4.60
N GLU A 179 -18.55 -3.80 -5.16
CA GLU A 179 -19.83 -4.33 -4.69
C GLU A 179 -19.93 -5.84 -4.92
N GLU A 180 -19.49 -6.38 -6.07
CA GLU A 180 -19.39 -7.82 -6.30
C GLU A 180 -18.53 -8.52 -5.24
N PHE A 181 -17.39 -7.94 -4.89
CA PHE A 181 -16.57 -8.46 -3.81
C PHE A 181 -17.33 -8.48 -2.47
N LEU A 182 -18.07 -7.43 -2.15
CA LEU A 182 -18.84 -7.33 -0.90
C LEU A 182 -20.05 -8.27 -0.88
N ILE A 183 -20.68 -8.57 -2.02
CA ILE A 183 -21.77 -9.56 -2.10
C ILE A 183 -21.28 -10.94 -1.65
N VAL A 184 -20.07 -11.32 -2.06
CA VAL A 184 -19.46 -12.62 -1.69
C VAL A 184 -18.83 -12.57 -0.31
N ASN A 185 -18.27 -11.41 0.11
CA ASN A 185 -17.52 -11.22 1.35
C ASN A 185 -18.23 -10.23 2.29
N GLN A 186 -19.46 -10.54 2.70
CA GLN A 186 -20.40 -9.62 3.35
C GLN A 186 -19.92 -9.01 4.67
N LYS A 187 -18.93 -9.62 5.36
CA LYS A 187 -18.35 -9.11 6.61
C LYS A 187 -17.18 -8.15 6.38
N SER A 188 -16.74 -8.01 5.14
CA SER A 188 -15.58 -7.17 4.80
C SER A 188 -15.97 -5.69 4.75
N LEU A 189 -14.98 -4.84 5.07
CA LEU A 189 -15.00 -3.42 4.77
C LEU A 189 -13.94 -3.12 3.71
N ILE A 190 -14.26 -2.25 2.77
CA ILE A 190 -13.32 -1.78 1.75
C ILE A 190 -13.07 -0.28 1.97
N TYR A 191 -11.80 0.11 1.96
CA TYR A 191 -11.39 1.50 1.88
C TYR A 191 -10.83 1.74 0.48
N ALA A 192 -11.60 2.45 -0.34
CA ALA A 192 -11.22 2.78 -1.70
C ALA A 192 -10.55 4.16 -1.72
N LEU A 193 -9.28 4.17 -2.13
CA LEU A 193 -8.40 5.34 -2.07
C LEU A 193 -8.23 5.95 -3.46
N PRO A 194 -8.78 7.14 -3.73
CA PRO A 194 -8.47 7.90 -4.94
C PRO A 194 -6.98 8.22 -5.04
N GLU A 195 -6.47 8.41 -6.26
CA GLU A 195 -5.08 8.85 -6.45
C GLU A 195 -4.81 10.19 -5.74
N GLY A 196 -3.60 10.34 -5.23
CA GLY A 196 -3.22 11.50 -4.42
C GLY A 196 -3.74 11.47 -2.98
N THR A 197 -4.31 10.33 -2.52
CA THR A 197 -4.70 10.11 -1.12
C THR A 197 -3.84 9.05 -0.44
N ALA A 198 -3.87 9.04 0.89
CA ALA A 198 -3.20 8.05 1.72
C ALA A 198 -3.94 7.84 3.06
N LEU A 199 -3.64 6.72 3.71
CA LEU A 199 -4.00 6.47 5.10
C LEU A 199 -2.74 6.51 5.98
N ARG A 200 -2.72 7.38 6.99
CA ARG A 200 -1.70 7.43 8.04
C ARG A 200 -2.20 6.68 9.25
N LEU A 201 -1.61 5.52 9.54
CA LEU A 201 -1.96 4.67 10.69
C LEU A 201 -1.05 4.97 11.88
N LYS A 202 -1.66 5.18 13.05
CA LYS A 202 -0.96 5.34 14.33
C LYS A 202 -1.71 4.55 15.42
N GLY A 203 -1.18 3.39 15.77
CA GLY A 203 -1.85 2.44 16.67
C GLY A 203 -3.14 1.91 16.03
N GLU A 204 -4.27 2.17 16.67
CA GLU A 204 -5.62 1.80 16.22
C GLU A 204 -6.34 2.92 15.45
N ASN A 205 -5.69 4.02 15.16
CA ASN A 205 -6.29 5.13 14.44
C ASN A 205 -5.70 5.24 13.04
N ALA A 206 -6.55 5.58 12.08
CA ALA A 206 -6.17 5.95 10.72
C ALA A 206 -6.65 7.38 10.42
N THR A 207 -5.79 8.19 9.80
CA THR A 207 -6.12 9.53 9.33
C THR A 207 -6.02 9.58 7.82
N VAL A 208 -7.01 10.16 7.15
CA VAL A 208 -7.00 10.35 5.70
C VAL A 208 -6.12 11.54 5.35
N MET A 209 -5.14 11.33 4.48
CA MET A 209 -4.30 12.36 3.88
C MET A 209 -4.66 12.52 2.40
N GLY A 210 -4.52 13.73 1.85
CA GLY A 210 -4.83 13.97 0.45
C GLY A 210 -4.21 15.24 -0.08
N MET A 211 -3.94 15.27 -1.40
CA MET A 211 -3.47 16.46 -2.12
C MET A 211 -4.61 17.45 -2.36
N GLU A 212 -5.82 16.96 -2.44
CA GLU A 212 -7.08 17.70 -2.61
C GLU A 212 -8.14 17.14 -1.65
N ASN A 213 -9.32 17.72 -1.66
CA ASN A 213 -10.43 17.27 -0.80
C ASN A 213 -11.13 16.00 -1.32
N SER A 214 -10.41 15.13 -2.04
CA SER A 214 -10.96 13.85 -2.49
C SER A 214 -11.14 12.92 -1.30
N PRO A 215 -12.38 12.51 -0.96
CA PRO A 215 -12.61 11.62 0.17
C PRO A 215 -12.15 10.20 -0.14
N VAL A 216 -11.75 9.46 0.89
CA VAL A 216 -11.66 8.00 0.85
C VAL A 216 -13.07 7.43 1.03
N LEU A 217 -13.41 6.42 0.24
CA LEU A 217 -14.72 5.76 0.32
C LEU A 217 -14.59 4.54 1.22
N LYS A 218 -15.47 4.44 2.21
CA LYS A 218 -15.64 3.23 3.03
C LYS A 218 -16.92 2.53 2.59
N MET A 219 -16.78 1.31 2.10
CA MET A 219 -17.85 0.51 1.53
C MET A 219 -18.07 -0.75 2.37
N ALA A 220 -19.33 -1.13 2.55
CA ALA A 220 -19.76 -2.35 3.24
C ALA A 220 -21.00 -2.93 2.57
N TYR A 221 -21.20 -4.25 2.70
CA TYR A 221 -22.35 -4.93 2.10
C TYR A 221 -23.67 -4.32 2.57
N GLN A 222 -24.55 -3.98 1.63
CA GLN A 222 -25.88 -3.41 1.87
C GLN A 222 -25.90 -2.16 2.78
N LYS A 223 -24.80 -1.38 2.79
CA LYS A 223 -24.73 -0.10 3.49
C LYS A 223 -24.45 1.02 2.50
N GLU A 224 -24.94 2.20 2.83
CA GLU A 224 -24.57 3.42 2.12
C GLU A 224 -23.06 3.66 2.23
N THR A 225 -22.43 4.07 1.12
CA THR A 225 -20.99 4.39 1.10
C THR A 225 -20.72 5.63 1.94
N GLU A 226 -19.84 5.47 2.93
CA GLU A 226 -19.38 6.56 3.79
C GLU A 226 -18.19 7.27 3.13
N LEU A 227 -18.22 8.60 3.06
CA LEU A 227 -17.14 9.44 2.55
C LEU A 227 -16.34 9.99 3.72
N ILE A 228 -15.08 9.56 3.84
CA ILE A 228 -14.14 10.02 4.87
C ILE A 228 -13.27 11.12 4.27
N LYS A 229 -13.39 12.34 4.79
CA LYS A 229 -12.71 13.52 4.25
C LYS A 229 -11.23 13.53 4.60
N VAL A 230 -10.46 14.26 3.82
CA VAL A 230 -9.05 14.56 4.15
C VAL A 230 -8.98 15.30 5.50
N GLY A 231 -8.12 14.82 6.38
CA GLY A 231 -7.98 15.29 7.76
C GLY A 231 -8.81 14.52 8.78
N ASP A 232 -9.85 13.80 8.37
CA ASP A 232 -10.64 12.99 9.29
C ASP A 232 -9.87 11.76 9.76
N SER A 233 -10.13 11.36 11.01
CA SER A 233 -9.56 10.16 11.62
C SER A 233 -10.65 9.20 12.06
N PHE A 234 -10.37 7.91 11.96
CA PHE A 234 -11.28 6.84 12.39
C PHE A 234 -10.50 5.70 13.07
N LYS A 235 -11.21 4.87 13.85
CA LYS A 235 -10.65 3.65 14.44
C LYS A 235 -10.68 2.49 13.44
N LEU A 236 -9.65 1.66 13.50
CA LEU A 236 -9.51 0.41 12.74
C LEU A 236 -10.44 -0.68 13.25
#